data_3b097b4c57df462a8d2cbf7d7c75d554
#
_entry.id   3b097b4c57df462a8d2cbf7d7c75d554
#
_cell.length_a   1.000
_cell.length_b   1.000
_cell.length_c   1.000
_cell.angle_alpha   90.00
_cell.angle_beta   90.00
_cell.angle_gamma   90.00
#
_symmetry.space_group_name_H-M   'P 1'
#
loop_
_entity.id
_entity.type
_entity.pdbx_description
1 polymer ?
#
loop_
_entity_poly.entity_id
_entity_poly.type
_entity_poly.pdbx_seq_one_letter_code
_entity_poly.pdbx_strand_id
1 'polypeptide(L)'
;TEDIIINVARKLLESEVEIHADSKSFDIISSLNEDYPNSICLASDDDWGQEFLSLTLSMRMADSIEDAIEYINYYGGHSEAIISENNDHIAQFSKAIDSSAVFVNASTRFNDGGELGLGAEVAISTSKIHARGPMGIKDLTSYKWIVIGDGQIRD
;
A
#
# COMPACT_ATOMS: atom_id res chain seq x y z
N THR A 1 -7.17 -9.46 -16.34
CA THR A 1 -6.97 -9.73 -17.78
C THR A 1 -5.75 -8.98 -18.26
N GLU A 2 -5.02 -9.51 -19.25
CA GLU A 2 -3.80 -8.90 -19.83
C GLU A 2 -4.05 -7.47 -20.30
N ASP A 3 -5.20 -7.18 -20.90
CA ASP A 3 -5.58 -5.83 -21.33
C ASP A 3 -5.53 -4.79 -20.21
N ILE A 4 -5.93 -5.16 -18.99
CA ILE A 4 -5.87 -4.25 -17.83
C ILE A 4 -4.41 -3.95 -17.50
N ILE A 5 -3.54 -4.97 -17.49
CA ILE A 5 -2.12 -4.84 -17.18
C ILE A 5 -1.45 -3.92 -18.21
N ILE A 6 -1.70 -4.16 -19.49
CA ILE A 6 -1.16 -3.34 -20.59
C ILE A 6 -1.62 -1.88 -20.47
N ASN A 7 -2.91 -1.66 -20.19
CA ASN A 7 -3.45 -0.30 -20.05
C ASN A 7 -2.87 0.44 -18.83
N VAL A 8 -2.72 -0.25 -17.69
CA VAL A 8 -2.08 0.33 -16.50
C VAL A 8 -0.61 0.65 -16.77
N ALA A 9 0.13 -0.31 -17.34
CA ALA A 9 1.54 -0.10 -17.71
C ALA A 9 1.71 1.09 -18.67
N ARG A 10 0.87 1.20 -19.71
CA ARG A 10 0.88 2.32 -20.63
C ARG A 10 0.69 3.66 -19.92
N LYS A 11 -0.27 3.76 -18.99
CA LYS A 11 -0.53 4.98 -18.22
C LYS A 11 0.64 5.37 -17.31
N LEU A 12 1.31 4.40 -16.74
CA LEU A 12 2.53 4.63 -15.95
C LEU A 12 3.66 5.15 -16.84
N LEU A 13 3.90 4.51 -17.99
CA LEU A 13 4.91 4.92 -18.95
C LEU A 13 4.64 6.31 -19.55
N GLU A 14 3.38 6.66 -19.86
CA GLU A 14 2.96 8.02 -20.25
C GLU A 14 3.30 9.06 -19.17
N SER A 15 3.41 8.63 -17.92
CA SER A 15 3.81 9.46 -16.77
C SER A 15 5.29 9.35 -16.41
N GLU A 16 6.11 8.86 -17.35
CA GLU A 16 7.57 8.71 -17.20
C GLU A 16 7.98 7.77 -16.06
N VAL A 17 7.13 6.80 -15.69
CA VAL A 17 7.45 5.79 -14.70
C VAL A 17 8.20 4.63 -15.35
N GLU A 18 9.36 4.29 -14.82
CA GLU A 18 10.12 3.08 -15.18
C GLU A 18 9.49 1.84 -14.53
N ILE A 19 9.35 0.75 -15.27
CA ILE A 19 8.74 -0.49 -14.80
C ILE A 19 9.77 -1.62 -14.76
N HIS A 20 10.07 -2.13 -13.57
CA HIS A 20 10.85 -3.35 -13.36
C HIS A 20 9.87 -4.53 -13.22
N ALA A 21 9.77 -5.37 -14.23
CA ALA A 21 8.77 -6.41 -14.33
C ALA A 21 9.35 -7.81 -14.11
N ASP A 22 8.63 -8.69 -13.42
CA ASP A 22 8.95 -10.12 -13.45
C ASP A 22 8.79 -10.66 -14.89
N SER A 23 9.30 -11.85 -15.17
CA SER A 23 9.28 -12.42 -16.53
C SER A 23 7.86 -12.52 -17.10
N LYS A 24 6.87 -12.92 -16.30
CA LYS A 24 5.48 -13.03 -16.75
C LYS A 24 4.87 -11.67 -17.10
N SER A 25 5.08 -10.67 -16.24
CA SER A 25 4.61 -9.30 -16.48
C SER A 25 5.34 -8.68 -17.67
N PHE A 26 6.66 -8.88 -17.78
CA PHE A 26 7.49 -8.38 -18.88
C PHE A 26 6.98 -8.90 -20.22
N ASP A 27 6.68 -10.20 -20.34
CA ASP A 27 6.19 -10.79 -21.59
C ASP A 27 4.87 -10.13 -22.04
N ILE A 28 3.97 -9.79 -21.07
CA ILE A 28 2.69 -9.15 -21.37
C ILE A 28 2.87 -7.71 -21.86
N ILE A 29 3.77 -6.93 -21.23
CA ILE A 29 3.91 -5.51 -21.50
C ILE A 29 5.06 -5.17 -22.47
N SER A 30 5.84 -6.16 -22.91
CA SER A 30 7.03 -5.97 -23.76
C SER A 30 6.77 -5.25 -25.09
N SER A 31 5.55 -5.38 -25.64
CA SER A 31 5.15 -4.65 -26.86
C SER A 31 5.18 -3.13 -26.69
N LEU A 32 5.09 -2.63 -25.45
CA LEU A 32 5.17 -1.20 -25.16
C LEU A 32 6.60 -0.63 -25.27
N ASN A 33 7.63 -1.49 -25.33
CA ASN A 33 9.02 -1.05 -25.51
C ASN A 33 9.28 -0.30 -26.84
N GLU A 34 8.46 -0.55 -27.86
CA GLU A 34 8.55 0.17 -29.13
C GLU A 34 8.22 1.66 -28.96
N ASP A 35 7.20 1.95 -28.14
CA ASP A 35 6.75 3.32 -27.86
C ASP A 35 7.55 3.98 -26.73
N TYR A 36 8.04 3.19 -25.76
CA TYR A 36 8.73 3.65 -24.54
C TYR A 36 10.08 2.93 -24.35
N PRO A 37 11.07 3.22 -25.19
CA PRO A 37 12.35 2.52 -25.17
C PRO A 37 13.09 2.76 -23.84
N ASN A 38 13.63 1.69 -23.26
CA ASN A 38 14.39 1.67 -22.01
C ASN A 38 13.57 2.01 -20.73
N SER A 39 12.25 2.07 -20.81
CA SER A 39 11.40 2.34 -19.64
C SER A 39 10.81 1.07 -19.02
N ILE A 40 11.05 -0.10 -19.62
CA ILE A 40 10.65 -1.41 -19.10
C ILE A 40 11.89 -2.32 -19.07
N CYS A 41 12.19 -2.89 -17.93
CA CYS A 41 13.26 -3.87 -17.77
C CYS A 41 12.81 -5.07 -16.96
N LEU A 42 13.60 -6.14 -16.99
CA LEU A 42 13.39 -7.28 -16.09
C LEU A 42 13.81 -6.90 -14.67
N ALA A 43 12.94 -7.20 -13.72
CA ALA A 43 13.24 -7.02 -12.31
C ALA A 43 14.34 -7.99 -11.86
N SER A 44 15.18 -7.53 -10.95
CA SER A 44 16.13 -8.32 -10.18
C SER A 44 15.57 -8.66 -8.79
N ASP A 45 16.25 -9.53 -8.07
CA ASP A 45 15.84 -9.87 -6.69
C ASP A 45 15.87 -8.65 -5.74
N ASP A 46 16.72 -7.67 -6.02
CA ASP A 46 16.87 -6.46 -5.21
C ASP A 46 15.73 -5.44 -5.43
N ASP A 47 14.92 -5.60 -6.47
CA ASP A 47 13.79 -4.70 -6.77
C ASP A 47 12.57 -4.98 -5.89
N TRP A 48 12.50 -6.19 -5.29
CA TRP A 48 11.35 -6.57 -4.49
C TRP A 48 11.42 -5.98 -3.09
N GLY A 49 10.38 -5.21 -2.74
CA GLY A 49 10.32 -4.49 -1.47
C GLY A 49 11.19 -3.22 -1.41
N GLN A 50 11.77 -2.83 -2.55
CA GLN A 50 12.57 -1.61 -2.66
C GLN A 50 11.67 -0.37 -2.69
N GLU A 51 11.99 0.63 -1.86
CA GLU A 51 11.47 1.99 -1.99
C GLU A 51 12.40 2.78 -2.93
N PHE A 52 12.00 2.96 -4.19
CA PHE A 52 12.88 3.54 -5.22
C PHE A 52 13.15 5.03 -5.04
N LEU A 53 12.26 5.78 -4.39
CA LEU A 53 12.33 7.25 -4.23
C LEU A 53 12.49 8.00 -5.58
N SER A 54 11.97 7.40 -6.64
CA SER A 54 11.98 7.88 -8.03
C SER A 54 10.69 7.44 -8.73
N LEU A 55 10.50 7.89 -9.98
CA LEU A 55 9.41 7.40 -10.82
C LEU A 55 9.73 5.99 -11.35
N THR A 56 9.83 5.05 -10.44
CA THR A 56 10.14 3.65 -10.72
C THR A 56 9.23 2.76 -9.87
N LEU A 57 8.76 1.65 -10.43
CA LEU A 57 8.02 0.63 -9.68
C LEU A 57 8.40 -0.79 -10.12
N SER A 58 8.26 -1.75 -9.23
CA SER A 58 8.31 -3.16 -9.57
C SER A 58 6.91 -3.71 -9.84
N MET A 59 6.79 -4.58 -10.86
CA MET A 59 5.55 -5.24 -11.27
C MET A 59 5.75 -6.76 -11.25
N ARG A 60 4.86 -7.47 -10.56
CA ARG A 60 4.88 -8.92 -10.46
C ARG A 60 3.50 -9.51 -10.70
N MET A 61 3.45 -10.58 -11.49
CA MET A 61 2.24 -11.40 -11.65
C MET A 61 2.14 -12.39 -10.50
N ALA A 62 1.04 -12.34 -9.75
CA ALA A 62 0.70 -13.35 -8.77
C ALA A 62 -0.14 -14.47 -9.39
N ASP A 63 0.08 -15.73 -8.96
CA ASP A 63 -0.65 -16.88 -9.48
C ASP A 63 -2.02 -17.03 -8.81
N SER A 64 -2.19 -16.48 -7.62
CA SER A 64 -3.46 -16.48 -6.86
C SER A 64 -3.52 -15.27 -5.93
N ILE A 65 -4.68 -15.06 -5.30
CA ILE A 65 -4.82 -14.03 -4.27
C ILE A 65 -4.00 -14.37 -3.02
N GLU A 66 -3.85 -15.65 -2.71
CA GLU A 66 -3.03 -16.14 -1.59
C GLU A 66 -1.55 -15.81 -1.82
N ASP A 67 -1.03 -16.06 -3.02
CA ASP A 67 0.33 -15.70 -3.41
C ASP A 67 0.55 -14.18 -3.32
N ALA A 68 -0.40 -13.38 -3.80
CA ALA A 68 -0.34 -11.92 -3.69
C ALA A 68 -0.33 -11.46 -2.22
N ILE A 69 -1.17 -12.04 -1.36
CA ILE A 69 -1.25 -11.70 0.06
C ILE A 69 0.06 -12.08 0.78
N GLU A 70 0.60 -13.27 0.52
CA GLU A 70 1.87 -13.72 1.11
C GLU A 70 3.00 -12.77 0.73
N TYR A 71 3.10 -12.43 -0.55
CA TYR A 71 4.09 -11.50 -1.06
C TYR A 71 3.99 -10.11 -0.43
N ILE A 72 2.77 -9.56 -0.37
CA ILE A 72 2.53 -8.24 0.22
C ILE A 72 2.85 -8.25 1.72
N ASN A 73 2.47 -9.28 2.46
CA ASN A 73 2.79 -9.38 3.89
C ASN A 73 4.29 -9.54 4.17
N TYR A 74 5.05 -10.06 3.20
CA TYR A 74 6.50 -10.18 3.32
C TYR A 74 7.22 -8.85 3.06
N TYR A 75 6.81 -8.11 2.03
CA TYR A 75 7.49 -6.89 1.58
C TYR A 75 6.77 -5.59 1.98
N GLY A 76 5.48 -5.63 2.22
CA GLY A 76 4.64 -4.48 2.56
C GLY A 76 4.66 -4.11 4.04
N GLY A 77 3.59 -3.45 4.49
CA GLY A 77 3.40 -3.07 5.89
C GLY A 77 3.00 -1.62 6.07
N HIS A 78 3.01 -0.83 5.01
CA HIS A 78 2.68 0.59 5.04
C HIS A 78 1.26 0.85 4.54
N SER A 79 1.04 0.81 3.24
CA SER A 79 -0.23 1.16 2.59
C SER A 79 -0.47 0.26 1.39
N GLU A 80 -1.44 -0.60 1.47
CA GLU A 80 -1.77 -1.54 0.40
C GLU A 80 -3.19 -1.35 -0.09
N ALA A 81 -3.42 -1.67 -1.36
CA ALA A 81 -4.74 -1.58 -1.97
C ALA A 81 -5.10 -2.82 -2.77
N ILE A 82 -6.37 -3.16 -2.76
CA ILE A 82 -6.98 -4.08 -3.72
C ILE A 82 -7.95 -3.33 -4.62
N ILE A 83 -7.88 -3.61 -5.93
CA ILE A 83 -8.87 -3.18 -6.91
C ILE A 83 -9.58 -4.41 -7.42
N SER A 84 -10.84 -4.58 -7.05
CA SER A 84 -11.61 -5.78 -7.37
C SER A 84 -13.10 -5.52 -7.28
N GLU A 85 -13.89 -6.24 -8.07
CA GLU A 85 -15.34 -6.35 -7.95
C GLU A 85 -15.78 -7.63 -7.22
N ASN A 86 -14.83 -8.54 -6.93
CA ASN A 86 -15.10 -9.78 -6.22
C ASN A 86 -15.07 -9.54 -4.70
N ASN A 87 -16.25 -9.61 -4.07
CA ASN A 87 -16.40 -9.36 -2.62
C ASN A 87 -15.65 -10.38 -1.76
N ASP A 88 -15.51 -11.64 -2.20
CA ASP A 88 -14.76 -12.65 -1.45
C ASP A 88 -13.27 -12.34 -1.44
N HIS A 89 -12.71 -11.93 -2.59
CA HIS A 89 -11.33 -11.48 -2.69
C HIS A 89 -11.08 -10.21 -1.86
N ILE A 90 -12.00 -9.25 -1.88
CA ILE A 90 -11.93 -8.04 -1.08
C ILE A 90 -11.90 -8.38 0.41
N ALA A 91 -12.81 -9.26 0.85
CA ALA A 91 -12.89 -9.68 2.26
C ALA A 91 -11.63 -10.44 2.69
N GLN A 92 -11.14 -11.38 1.86
CA GLN A 92 -9.93 -12.15 2.11
C GLN A 92 -8.71 -11.23 2.23
N PHE A 93 -8.51 -10.33 1.25
CA PHE A 93 -7.41 -9.39 1.22
C PHE A 93 -7.43 -8.47 2.45
N SER A 94 -8.56 -7.80 2.71
CA SER A 94 -8.70 -6.85 3.82
C SER A 94 -8.45 -7.48 5.19
N LYS A 95 -8.77 -8.78 5.34
CA LYS A 95 -8.54 -9.52 6.59
C LYS A 95 -7.12 -10.02 6.73
N ALA A 96 -6.49 -10.43 5.63
CA ALA A 96 -5.21 -11.14 5.63
C ALA A 96 -4.00 -10.20 5.52
N ILE A 97 -4.16 -9.00 4.94
CA ILE A 97 -3.09 -8.02 4.84
C ILE A 97 -2.85 -7.37 6.20
N ASP A 98 -1.59 -7.44 6.67
CA ASP A 98 -1.16 -6.88 7.95
C ASP A 98 -0.34 -5.60 7.76
N SER A 99 -0.92 -4.63 7.07
CA SER A 99 -0.34 -3.30 6.84
C SER A 99 -1.00 -2.23 7.70
N SER A 100 -0.37 -1.06 7.81
CA SER A 100 -0.90 0.04 8.63
C SER A 100 -2.20 0.61 8.06
N ALA A 101 -2.38 0.54 6.74
CA ALA A 101 -3.63 0.91 6.07
C ALA A 101 -3.90 0.00 4.87
N VAL A 102 -5.16 -0.41 4.72
CA VAL A 102 -5.63 -1.25 3.60
C VAL A 102 -6.79 -0.55 2.91
N PHE A 103 -6.67 -0.37 1.61
CA PHE A 103 -7.64 0.33 0.79
C PHE A 103 -8.35 -0.63 -0.17
N VAL A 104 -9.63 -0.44 -0.35
CA VAL A 104 -10.45 -1.19 -1.31
C VAL A 104 -10.96 -0.22 -2.37
N ASN A 105 -10.59 -0.46 -3.63
CA ASN A 105 -11.01 0.36 -4.78
C ASN A 105 -10.71 1.86 -4.59
N ALA A 106 -9.63 2.17 -3.90
CA ALA A 106 -9.19 3.53 -3.63
C ALA A 106 -7.65 3.62 -3.69
N SER A 107 -7.14 4.82 -3.90
CA SER A 107 -5.70 5.08 -3.93
C SER A 107 -5.10 5.01 -2.53
N THR A 108 -3.92 4.42 -2.40
CA THR A 108 -3.12 4.44 -1.17
C THR A 108 -2.71 5.85 -0.74
N ARG A 109 -2.78 6.84 -1.63
CA ARG A 109 -2.53 8.26 -1.32
C ARG A 109 -3.55 8.87 -0.36
N PHE A 110 -4.69 8.20 -0.11
CA PHE A 110 -5.61 8.59 0.96
C PHE A 110 -5.09 8.22 2.36
N ASN A 111 -3.96 7.50 2.47
CA ASN A 111 -3.30 7.27 3.76
C ASN A 111 -2.56 8.53 4.21
N ASP A 112 -3.31 9.50 4.64
CA ASP A 112 -2.91 10.85 5.03
C ASP A 112 -3.79 11.32 6.19
N GLY A 113 -3.19 11.92 7.20
CA GLY A 113 -3.90 12.35 8.41
C GLY A 113 -4.95 13.43 8.14
N GLY A 114 -4.74 14.30 7.15
CA GLY A 114 -5.72 15.29 6.73
C GLY A 114 -6.91 14.65 6.02
N GLU A 115 -6.64 13.77 5.05
CA GLU A 115 -7.66 13.06 4.27
C GLU A 115 -8.52 12.13 5.13
N LEU A 116 -7.91 11.47 6.12
CA LEU A 116 -8.62 10.59 7.08
C LEU A 116 -9.31 11.37 8.23
N GLY A 117 -9.24 12.70 8.22
CA GLY A 117 -9.93 13.54 9.22
C GLY A 117 -9.27 13.56 10.59
N LEU A 118 -7.99 13.22 10.69
CA LEU A 118 -7.21 13.26 11.94
C LEU A 118 -6.66 14.65 12.27
N GLY A 119 -6.89 15.63 11.39
CA GLY A 119 -6.54 17.04 11.56
C GLY A 119 -5.11 17.38 11.14
N ALA A 120 -4.15 16.55 11.47
CA ALA A 120 -2.76 16.72 11.09
C ALA A 120 -2.07 15.36 11.03
N GLU A 121 -0.93 15.33 10.33
CA GLU A 121 -0.05 14.17 10.31
C GLU A 121 1.39 14.61 10.61
N VAL A 122 2.04 13.87 11.49
CA VAL A 122 3.47 14.05 11.77
C VAL A 122 4.28 13.00 11.01
N ALA A 123 3.75 11.79 10.96
CA ALA A 123 4.33 10.65 10.27
C ALA A 123 3.29 9.53 10.12
N ILE A 124 3.60 8.52 9.31
CA ILE A 124 2.84 7.28 9.22
C ILE A 124 3.66 6.17 9.88
N SER A 125 3.12 5.58 10.93
CA SER A 125 3.78 4.48 11.65
C SER A 125 3.34 3.13 11.14
N THR A 126 4.30 2.25 10.88
CA THR A 126 4.05 0.82 10.62
C THR A 126 4.14 -0.04 11.89
N SER A 127 4.50 0.56 13.02
CA SER A 127 4.65 -0.13 14.30
C SER A 127 3.35 -0.77 14.79
N LYS A 128 3.47 -1.89 15.51
CA LYS A 128 2.33 -2.58 16.15
C LYS A 128 2.27 -2.39 17.67
N ILE A 129 3.24 -1.66 18.23
CA ILE A 129 3.39 -1.54 19.70
C ILE A 129 2.68 -0.31 20.24
N HIS A 130 2.65 0.79 19.50
CA HIS A 130 2.05 2.06 19.87
C HIS A 130 1.10 2.53 18.74
N ALA A 131 1.18 3.82 18.33
CA ALA A 131 0.37 4.31 17.23
C ALA A 131 0.70 3.57 15.92
N ARG A 132 -0.30 3.29 15.10
CA ARG A 132 -0.16 2.66 13.80
C ARG A 132 -0.98 3.44 12.76
N GLY A 133 -0.42 3.56 11.55
CA GLY A 133 -0.99 4.40 10.49
C GLY A 133 -0.62 5.88 10.68
N PRO A 134 -1.37 6.80 10.08
CA PRO A 134 -1.15 8.24 10.22
C PRO A 134 -1.23 8.69 11.68
N MET A 135 -0.20 9.37 12.15
CA MET A 135 -0.08 9.85 13.53
C MET A 135 -0.40 11.33 13.61
N GLY A 136 -1.43 11.66 14.36
CA GLY A 136 -1.84 13.04 14.64
C GLY A 136 -1.50 13.50 16.05
N ILE A 137 -2.09 14.63 16.47
CA ILE A 137 -1.85 15.22 17.79
C ILE A 137 -2.18 14.26 18.93
N LYS A 138 -3.23 13.45 18.78
CA LYS A 138 -3.65 12.47 19.80
C LYS A 138 -2.59 11.42 20.08
N ASP A 139 -1.86 11.00 19.06
CA ASP A 139 -0.84 9.96 19.15
C ASP A 139 0.45 10.46 19.80
N LEU A 140 0.69 11.78 19.73
CA LEU A 140 1.86 12.47 20.28
C LEU A 140 1.64 12.99 21.70
N THR A 141 0.42 12.88 22.23
CA THR A 141 0.07 13.40 23.54
C THR A 141 -0.39 12.28 24.45
N SER A 142 -0.30 12.52 25.76
CA SER A 142 -0.88 11.66 26.79
C SER A 142 -1.93 12.45 27.60
N TYR A 143 -2.73 11.74 28.35
CA TYR A 143 -3.76 12.32 29.19
C TYR A 143 -3.59 11.90 30.64
N LYS A 144 -4.19 12.67 31.55
CA LYS A 144 -4.39 12.29 32.94
C LYS A 144 -5.86 12.40 33.31
N TRP A 145 -6.30 11.52 34.18
CA TRP A 145 -7.60 11.61 34.78
C TRP A 145 -7.55 12.60 35.95
N ILE A 146 -8.54 13.49 36.04
CA ILE A 146 -8.77 14.35 37.18
C ILE A 146 -10.15 13.95 37.71
N VAL A 147 -10.18 13.35 38.90
CA VAL A 147 -11.40 12.93 39.56
C VAL A 147 -11.62 13.85 40.77
N ILE A 148 -12.72 14.59 40.73
CA ILE A 148 -13.11 15.49 41.81
C ILE A 148 -14.30 14.85 42.55
N GLY A 149 -14.13 14.52 43.80
CA GLY A 149 -15.14 13.92 44.62
C GLY A 149 -15.52 14.82 45.82
N ASP A 150 -16.60 14.47 46.49
CA ASP A 150 -17.11 15.11 47.74
C ASP A 150 -17.23 14.04 48.85
N GLY A 151 -16.16 13.29 49.09
CA GLY A 151 -16.08 12.27 50.12
C GLY A 151 -16.70 10.92 49.77
N GLN A 152 -17.04 10.66 48.48
CA GLN A 152 -17.58 9.35 48.11
C GLN A 152 -16.53 8.25 48.32
N ILE A 153 -17.00 7.13 48.85
CA ILE A 153 -16.22 5.89 49.02
C ILE A 153 -16.74 4.82 48.06
N ARG A 154 -15.87 3.87 47.76
CA ARG A 154 -16.26 2.67 47.02
C ARG A 154 -16.39 1.51 48.00
N ASP A 155 -17.56 0.83 47.99
CA ASP A 155 -17.82 -0.41 48.71
C ASP A 155 -17.09 -1.61 48.08
#